data_d5a54d1b59a3cfc3710d770ed9b57202
#
_entry.id   d5a54d1b59a3cfc3710d770ed9b57202
#
_cell.length_a   1.000
_cell.length_b   1.000
_cell.length_c   1.000
_cell.angle_alpha   90.00
_cell.angle_beta   90.00
_cell.angle_gamma   90.00
#
_symmetry.space_group_name_H-M   'P 1'
#
loop_
_entity.id
_entity.type
_entity.pdbx_description
1 polymer ?
#
loop_
_entity_poly.entity_id
_entity_poly.type
_entity_poly.pdbx_seq_one_letter_code
_entity_poly.pdbx_strand_id
1 'polypeptide(L)'
;EADYLENKSTNCGNNITYLLDLIKEKNLPLNSIILCQDATMQHRMEAGLRKYVSDNTTIINYASYQAKLILNEDETPTYSSSIHGMWQPERYLTLLMGEIPRLSDNKDGYGPKGTGYIAHVDIPEEVMTAFNHLKGNYAEYVREANPEYAG
;
A
#
# COMPACT_ATOMS: atom_id res chain seq x y z
N GLU A 1 -26.58 -2.55 1.96
CA GLU A 1 -26.42 -1.09 2.19
C GLU A 1 -25.50 -0.91 3.38
N ALA A 2 -24.55 0.05 3.33
CA ALA A 2 -23.64 0.31 4.45
C ALA A 2 -24.37 1.15 5.51
N ASP A 3 -24.14 0.84 6.78
CA ASP A 3 -24.71 1.60 7.89
C ASP A 3 -24.06 2.98 8.05
N TYR A 4 -22.75 3.05 7.78
CA TYR A 4 -21.95 4.28 7.86
C TYR A 4 -20.99 4.37 6.69
N LEU A 5 -20.71 5.60 6.25
CA LEU A 5 -19.73 5.89 5.19
C LEU A 5 -18.78 6.99 5.66
N GLU A 6 -17.48 6.76 5.52
CA GLU A 6 -16.46 7.79 5.53
C GLU A 6 -16.22 8.25 4.07
N ASN A 7 -16.38 9.53 3.78
CA ASN A 7 -16.29 10.09 2.42
C ASN A 7 -15.51 11.41 2.35
N LYS A 8 -14.70 11.71 3.36
CA LYS A 8 -13.89 12.94 3.44
C LYS A 8 -12.42 12.68 3.13
N SER A 9 -11.98 11.42 3.25
CA SER A 9 -10.59 11.05 3.03
C SER A 9 -10.17 11.31 1.58
N THR A 10 -8.93 11.80 1.41
CA THR A 10 -8.33 12.15 0.13
C THR A 10 -7.03 11.39 -0.16
N ASN A 11 -6.53 10.65 0.82
CA ASN A 11 -5.30 9.85 0.72
C ASN A 11 -5.34 8.63 1.64
N CYS A 12 -4.36 7.73 1.51
CA CYS A 12 -4.31 6.49 2.28
C CYS A 12 -4.25 6.70 3.80
N GLY A 13 -3.55 7.72 4.28
CA GLY A 13 -3.48 8.04 5.71
C GLY A 13 -4.84 8.48 6.23
N ASN A 14 -5.51 9.40 5.52
CA ASN A 14 -6.84 9.86 5.90
C ASN A 14 -7.89 8.73 5.84
N ASN A 15 -7.79 7.79 4.90
CA ASN A 15 -8.67 6.62 4.88
C ASN A 15 -8.64 5.85 6.20
N ILE A 16 -7.46 5.77 6.84
CA ILE A 16 -7.31 5.09 8.12
C ILE A 16 -7.79 5.98 9.27
N THR A 17 -7.25 7.20 9.38
CA THR A 17 -7.51 8.05 10.54
C THR A 17 -8.98 8.47 10.63
N TYR A 18 -9.61 8.85 9.52
CA TYR A 18 -11.02 9.24 9.50
C TYR A 18 -11.97 8.06 9.71
N LEU A 19 -11.59 6.85 9.23
CA LEU A 19 -12.33 5.64 9.58
C LEU A 19 -12.29 5.38 11.09
N LEU A 20 -11.12 5.50 11.73
CA LEU A 20 -10.98 5.29 13.17
C LEU A 20 -11.73 6.35 13.97
N ASP A 21 -11.74 7.61 13.51
CA ASP A 21 -12.55 8.67 14.10
C ASP A 21 -14.05 8.37 13.99
N LEU A 22 -14.51 7.89 12.83
CA LEU A 22 -15.91 7.48 12.65
C LEU A 22 -16.28 6.30 13.56
N ILE A 23 -15.44 5.29 13.68
CA ILE A 23 -15.63 4.15 14.58
C ILE A 23 -15.78 4.63 16.02
N LYS A 24 -14.92 5.55 16.46
CA LYS A 24 -14.95 6.14 17.79
C LYS A 24 -16.21 6.99 18.01
N GLU A 25 -16.56 7.85 17.05
CA GLU A 25 -17.76 8.69 17.11
C GLU A 25 -19.04 7.86 17.27
N LYS A 26 -19.12 6.76 16.55
CA LYS A 26 -20.27 5.84 16.56
C LYS A 26 -20.23 4.79 17.66
N ASN A 27 -19.18 4.79 18.51
CA ASN A 27 -18.95 3.78 19.55
C ASN A 27 -19.00 2.33 19.02
N LEU A 28 -18.44 2.10 17.84
CA LEU A 28 -18.40 0.75 17.22
C LEU A 28 -17.26 -0.08 17.82
N PRO A 29 -17.47 -1.39 18.04
CA PRO A 29 -16.38 -2.26 18.46
C PRO A 29 -15.39 -2.46 17.31
N LEU A 30 -14.08 -2.43 17.60
CA LEU A 30 -13.02 -2.67 16.65
C LEU A 30 -12.24 -3.95 17.03
N ASN A 31 -12.91 -5.09 16.99
CA ASN A 31 -12.28 -6.40 17.23
C ASN A 31 -11.67 -7.00 15.96
N SER A 32 -12.32 -6.74 14.82
CA SER A 32 -11.84 -7.18 13.50
C SER A 32 -12.20 -6.16 12.43
N ILE A 33 -11.37 -6.09 11.39
CA ILE A 33 -11.58 -5.21 10.24
C ILE A 33 -11.15 -5.93 8.95
N ILE A 34 -11.97 -5.83 7.92
CA ILE A 34 -11.59 -6.24 6.56
C ILE A 34 -10.98 -5.02 5.87
N LEU A 35 -9.73 -5.15 5.48
CA LEU A 35 -8.98 -4.12 4.77
C LEU A 35 -8.89 -4.51 3.30
N CYS A 36 -9.72 -3.87 2.46
CA CYS A 36 -9.75 -4.10 1.02
C CYS A 36 -9.09 -2.93 0.30
N GLN A 37 -8.06 -3.21 -0.48
CA GLN A 37 -7.31 -2.21 -1.20
C GLN A 37 -6.78 -2.76 -2.53
N ASP A 38 -6.27 -1.85 -3.38
CA ASP A 38 -5.42 -2.18 -4.51
C ASP A 38 -4.24 -3.04 -4.06
N ALA A 39 -3.96 -4.12 -4.80
CA ALA A 39 -2.95 -5.12 -4.41
C ALA A 39 -1.56 -4.50 -4.19
N THR A 40 -1.20 -3.46 -4.95
CA THR A 40 0.09 -2.78 -4.78
C THR A 40 0.22 -2.07 -3.44
N MET A 41 -0.87 -1.53 -2.92
CA MET A 41 -0.90 -0.71 -1.71
C MET A 41 -1.38 -1.46 -0.46
N GLN A 42 -1.87 -2.70 -0.60
CA GLN A 42 -2.49 -3.47 0.48
C GLN A 42 -1.60 -3.56 1.73
N HIS A 43 -0.32 -3.89 1.54
CA HIS A 43 0.63 -4.05 2.65
C HIS A 43 0.88 -2.73 3.40
N ARG A 44 1.02 -1.62 2.65
CA ARG A 44 1.20 -0.31 3.28
C ARG A 44 -0.05 0.16 4.02
N MET A 45 -1.24 -0.13 3.49
CA MET A 45 -2.49 0.17 4.21
C MET A 45 -2.60 -0.62 5.50
N GLU A 46 -2.23 -1.90 5.50
CA GLU A 46 -2.16 -2.69 6.73
C GLU A 46 -1.18 -2.09 7.74
N ALA A 47 0.04 -1.79 7.32
CA ALA A 47 1.05 -1.20 8.19
C ALA A 47 0.61 0.16 8.75
N GLY A 48 -0.10 0.96 7.95
CA GLY A 48 -0.72 2.21 8.40
C GLY A 48 -1.80 1.97 9.46
N LEU A 49 -2.69 1.02 9.22
CA LEU A 49 -3.75 0.68 10.19
C LEU A 49 -3.15 0.09 11.48
N ARG A 50 -2.17 -0.81 11.35
CA ARG A 50 -1.49 -1.45 12.48
C ARG A 50 -0.81 -0.45 13.43
N LYS A 51 -0.42 0.72 12.96
CA LYS A 51 0.11 1.80 13.78
C LYS A 51 -0.88 2.31 14.84
N TYR A 52 -2.18 2.25 14.56
CA TYR A 52 -3.20 2.88 15.39
C TYR A 52 -4.10 1.90 16.15
N VAL A 53 -4.18 0.65 15.69
CA VAL A 53 -5.04 -0.35 16.33
C VAL A 53 -4.26 -1.25 17.27
N SER A 54 -4.98 -1.85 18.23
CA SER A 54 -4.40 -2.83 19.18
C SER A 54 -3.91 -4.08 18.45
N ASP A 55 -2.88 -4.73 18.98
CA ASP A 55 -2.40 -6.04 18.51
C ASP A 55 -3.49 -7.12 18.58
N ASN A 56 -4.50 -6.93 19.43
CA ASN A 56 -5.66 -7.82 19.53
C ASN A 56 -6.70 -7.59 18.42
N THR A 57 -6.58 -6.52 17.64
CA THR A 57 -7.47 -6.28 16.50
C THR A 57 -7.08 -7.19 15.34
N THR A 58 -8.00 -8.03 14.89
CA THR A 58 -7.80 -8.89 13.72
C THR A 58 -7.95 -8.07 12.45
N ILE A 59 -6.87 -7.94 11.66
CA ILE A 59 -6.92 -7.34 10.32
C ILE A 59 -7.00 -8.47 9.30
N ILE A 60 -8.07 -8.46 8.50
CA ILE A 60 -8.27 -9.40 7.39
C ILE A 60 -7.92 -8.65 6.09
N ASN A 61 -6.77 -8.98 5.52
CA ASN A 61 -6.33 -8.37 4.26
C ASN A 61 -7.04 -9.00 3.06
N TYR A 62 -7.57 -8.14 2.20
CA TYR A 62 -8.21 -8.55 0.96
C TYR A 62 -7.76 -7.65 -0.19
N ALA A 63 -6.75 -8.07 -0.94
CA ALA A 63 -6.36 -7.40 -2.18
C ALA A 63 -7.46 -7.59 -3.23
N SER A 64 -7.83 -6.50 -3.90
CA SER A 64 -8.96 -6.50 -4.84
C SER A 64 -8.72 -7.33 -6.11
N TYR A 65 -7.47 -7.68 -6.40
CA TYR A 65 -7.05 -8.50 -7.54
C TYR A 65 -5.67 -9.12 -7.30
N GLN A 66 -5.28 -10.03 -8.20
CA GLN A 66 -3.90 -10.52 -8.32
C GLN A 66 -3.43 -10.26 -9.75
N ALA A 67 -2.29 -9.61 -9.90
CA ALA A 67 -1.69 -9.31 -11.19
C ALA A 67 -0.24 -9.79 -11.25
N LYS A 68 0.15 -10.34 -12.38
CA LYS A 68 1.53 -10.71 -12.67
C LYS A 68 1.97 -10.00 -13.94
N LEU A 69 3.01 -9.20 -13.84
CA LEU A 69 3.70 -8.64 -15.00
C LEU A 69 4.67 -9.66 -15.61
N ILE A 70 4.73 -9.65 -16.91
CA ILE A 70 5.73 -10.35 -17.74
C ILE A 70 6.28 -9.36 -18.75
N LEU A 71 7.41 -9.67 -19.37
CA LEU A 71 7.96 -8.89 -20.48
C LEU A 71 7.56 -9.53 -21.80
N ASN A 72 7.19 -8.72 -22.76
CA ASN A 72 7.03 -9.11 -24.16
C ASN A 72 8.39 -9.32 -24.83
N GLU A 73 8.38 -9.76 -26.10
CA GLU A 73 9.59 -9.95 -26.91
C GLU A 73 10.38 -8.64 -27.12
N ASP A 74 9.71 -7.49 -27.06
CA ASP A 74 10.31 -6.14 -27.18
C ASP A 74 10.65 -5.53 -25.80
N GLU A 75 10.67 -6.36 -24.73
CA GLU A 75 10.99 -5.98 -23.36
C GLU A 75 9.98 -5.01 -22.71
N THR A 76 8.80 -4.82 -23.34
CA THR A 76 7.73 -4.01 -22.72
C THR A 76 6.94 -4.80 -21.67
N PRO A 77 6.59 -4.18 -20.53
CA PRO A 77 5.79 -4.84 -19.49
C PRO A 77 4.35 -5.08 -19.97
N THR A 78 3.82 -6.26 -19.70
CA THR A 78 2.43 -6.60 -19.93
C THR A 78 1.91 -7.51 -18.82
N TYR A 79 0.59 -7.71 -18.75
CA TYR A 79 0.00 -8.67 -17.81
C TYR A 79 -0.01 -10.08 -18.38
N SER A 80 0.30 -11.07 -17.53
CA SER A 80 0.23 -12.49 -17.92
C SER A 80 -1.19 -12.96 -18.25
N SER A 81 -2.20 -12.23 -17.77
CA SER A 81 -3.63 -12.47 -18.07
C SER A 81 -4.40 -11.16 -18.03
N SER A 82 -5.47 -11.07 -18.80
CA SER A 82 -6.34 -9.88 -18.79
C SER A 82 -7.08 -9.76 -17.46
N ILE A 83 -7.01 -8.57 -16.85
CA ILE A 83 -7.75 -8.22 -15.64
C ILE A 83 -8.59 -6.98 -15.97
N HIS A 84 -9.92 -7.10 -15.82
CA HIS A 84 -10.82 -6.00 -16.13
C HIS A 84 -10.56 -4.79 -15.22
N GLY A 85 -10.48 -3.61 -15.81
CA GLY A 85 -10.32 -2.35 -15.08
C GLY A 85 -8.92 -2.10 -14.52
N MET A 86 -7.91 -2.89 -14.95
CA MET A 86 -6.53 -2.69 -14.51
C MET A 86 -5.89 -1.41 -15.06
N TRP A 87 -4.92 -0.93 -14.31
CA TRP A 87 -3.97 0.09 -14.75
C TRP A 87 -3.22 -0.35 -16.00
N GLN A 88 -2.68 0.59 -16.76
CA GLN A 88 -1.68 0.25 -17.78
C GLN A 88 -0.46 -0.40 -17.11
N PRO A 89 0.20 -1.40 -17.76
CA PRO A 89 1.30 -2.16 -17.14
C PRO A 89 2.42 -1.29 -16.57
N GLU A 90 2.82 -0.23 -17.28
CA GLU A 90 3.84 0.72 -16.83
C GLU A 90 3.38 1.47 -15.57
N ARG A 91 2.11 1.85 -15.52
CA ARG A 91 1.54 2.49 -14.33
C ARG A 91 1.53 1.56 -13.14
N TYR A 92 1.17 0.30 -13.36
CA TYR A 92 1.19 -0.72 -12.31
C TYR A 92 2.62 -0.97 -11.80
N LEU A 93 3.60 -1.05 -12.71
CA LEU A 93 5.02 -1.15 -12.34
C LEU A 93 5.47 0.04 -11.49
N THR A 94 5.08 1.27 -11.89
CA THR A 94 5.35 2.48 -11.11
C THR A 94 4.75 2.43 -9.70
N LEU A 95 3.56 1.88 -9.55
CA LEU A 95 2.93 1.71 -8.24
C LEU A 95 3.72 0.71 -7.39
N LEU A 96 4.04 -0.48 -7.93
CA LEU A 96 4.83 -1.50 -7.24
C LEU A 96 6.20 -0.99 -6.80
N MET A 97 6.96 -0.40 -7.73
CA MET A 97 8.30 0.13 -7.46
C MET A 97 8.28 1.26 -6.43
N GLY A 98 7.21 2.06 -6.43
CA GLY A 98 7.04 3.14 -5.48
C GLY A 98 6.68 2.70 -4.05
N GLU A 99 6.20 1.49 -3.85
CA GLU A 99 5.83 1.01 -2.50
C GLU A 99 7.05 0.61 -1.66
N ILE A 100 8.13 0.10 -2.25
CA ILE A 100 9.31 -0.32 -1.50
C ILE A 100 9.97 0.84 -0.72
N PRO A 101 10.25 2.02 -1.34
CA PRO A 101 10.73 3.17 -0.58
C PRO A 101 9.77 3.59 0.55
N ARG A 102 8.46 3.52 0.31
CA ARG A 102 7.45 3.90 1.32
C ARG A 102 7.37 2.92 2.48
N LEU A 103 7.47 1.62 2.21
CA LEU A 103 7.46 0.58 3.24
C LEU A 103 8.75 0.56 4.07
N SER A 104 9.85 1.14 3.54
CA SER A 104 11.15 1.11 4.19
C SER A 104 11.14 1.82 5.54
N ASP A 105 11.82 1.21 6.53
CA ASP A 105 12.02 1.77 7.86
C ASP A 105 13.41 2.42 7.98
N ASN A 106 13.60 3.47 7.20
CA ASN A 106 14.80 4.31 7.18
C ASN A 106 14.40 5.80 7.13
N LYS A 107 15.37 6.69 7.13
CA LYS A 107 15.15 8.16 7.19
C LYS A 107 14.25 8.71 6.07
N ASP A 108 14.18 8.05 4.93
CA ASP A 108 13.46 8.49 3.73
C ASP A 108 12.12 7.74 3.55
N GLY A 109 11.86 6.71 4.36
CA GLY A 109 10.66 5.89 4.30
C GLY A 109 9.55 6.33 5.26
N TYR A 110 8.46 5.57 5.25
CA TYR A 110 7.28 5.85 6.08
C TYR A 110 7.29 5.09 7.42
N GLY A 111 8.24 4.19 7.63
CA GLY A 111 8.38 3.47 8.89
C GLY A 111 8.79 4.36 10.08
N PRO A 112 8.88 3.77 11.30
CA PRO A 112 9.16 4.51 12.54
C PRO A 112 10.49 5.30 12.55
N LYS A 113 11.49 4.86 11.77
CA LYS A 113 12.79 5.55 11.65
C LYS A 113 12.80 6.68 10.60
N GLY A 114 11.72 6.82 9.85
CA GLY A 114 11.52 7.87 8.86
C GLY A 114 10.42 8.83 9.29
N THR A 115 9.41 9.01 8.42
CA THR A 115 8.28 9.91 8.70
C THR A 115 7.30 9.38 9.75
N GLY A 116 7.38 8.09 10.08
CA GLY A 116 6.53 7.48 11.10
C GLY A 116 5.06 7.37 10.73
N TYR A 117 4.71 7.29 9.45
CA TYR A 117 3.33 7.19 8.99
C TYR A 117 2.73 5.79 9.12
N ILE A 118 3.57 4.76 9.12
CA ILE A 118 3.17 3.36 9.23
C ILE A 118 3.93 2.66 10.37
N ALA A 119 3.43 1.52 10.83
CA ALA A 119 4.18 0.61 11.67
C ALA A 119 5.39 0.03 10.90
N HIS A 120 6.36 -0.50 11.64
CA HIS A 120 7.50 -1.19 11.03
C HIS A 120 7.05 -2.34 10.12
N VAL A 121 7.69 -2.45 8.97
CA VAL A 121 7.50 -3.54 8.01
C VAL A 121 8.83 -4.22 7.72
N ASP A 122 8.90 -5.52 7.92
CA ASP A 122 10.02 -6.34 7.47
C ASP A 122 9.86 -6.62 5.97
N ILE A 123 10.72 -6.03 5.16
CA ILE A 123 10.76 -6.29 3.72
C ILE A 123 11.70 -7.48 3.48
N PRO A 124 11.22 -8.61 2.93
CA PRO A 124 12.06 -9.78 2.67
C PRO A 124 13.27 -9.45 1.77
N GLU A 125 14.40 -10.11 2.03
CA GLU A 125 15.64 -9.85 1.30
C GLU A 125 15.51 -10.11 -0.21
N GLU A 126 14.75 -11.14 -0.59
CA GLU A 126 14.45 -11.42 -1.99
C GLU A 126 13.67 -10.28 -2.67
N VAL A 127 12.75 -9.61 -1.95
CA VAL A 127 12.01 -8.46 -2.47
C VAL A 127 12.93 -7.26 -2.64
N MET A 128 13.81 -6.99 -1.68
CA MET A 128 14.80 -5.92 -1.79
C MET A 128 15.80 -6.18 -2.93
N THR A 129 16.22 -7.41 -3.11
CA THR A 129 17.12 -7.82 -4.21
C THR A 129 16.44 -7.61 -5.57
N ALA A 130 15.20 -8.06 -5.72
CA ALA A 130 14.42 -7.85 -6.94
C ALA A 130 14.19 -6.36 -7.22
N PHE A 131 13.83 -5.58 -6.21
CA PHE A 131 13.66 -4.13 -6.31
C PHE A 131 14.95 -3.43 -6.80
N ASN A 132 16.10 -3.76 -6.20
CA ASN A 132 17.37 -3.16 -6.58
C ASN A 132 17.78 -3.52 -8.02
N HIS A 133 17.50 -4.75 -8.45
CA HIS A 133 17.73 -5.17 -9.84
C HIS A 133 16.83 -4.39 -10.81
N LEU A 134 15.54 -4.30 -10.52
CA LEU A 134 14.59 -3.54 -11.35
C LEU A 134 14.92 -2.04 -11.36
N LYS A 135 15.29 -1.47 -10.23
CA LYS A 135 15.69 -0.06 -10.13
C LYS A 135 16.88 0.27 -11.04
N GLY A 136 17.82 -0.68 -11.25
CA GLY A 136 18.94 -0.50 -12.16
C GLY A 136 18.52 -0.33 -13.62
N ASN A 137 17.42 -0.99 -14.02
CA ASN A 137 16.94 -1.00 -15.42
C ASN A 137 15.73 -0.07 -15.65
N TYR A 138 14.98 0.26 -14.59
CA TYR A 138 13.70 0.98 -14.65
C TYR A 138 13.65 2.08 -13.58
N ALA A 139 14.72 2.88 -13.45
CA ALA A 139 14.84 3.91 -12.43
C ALA A 139 13.72 4.96 -12.52
N GLU A 140 13.25 5.26 -13.72
CA GLU A 140 12.18 6.22 -14.01
C GLU A 140 10.82 5.81 -13.44
N TYR A 141 10.61 4.54 -13.12
CA TYR A 141 9.38 4.04 -12.50
C TYR A 141 9.42 4.11 -10.97
N VAL A 142 10.56 4.39 -10.36
CA VAL A 142 10.65 4.50 -8.90
C VAL A 142 10.13 5.86 -8.46
N ARG A 143 8.97 5.86 -7.82
CA ARG A 143 8.40 7.08 -7.22
C ARG A 143 8.97 7.27 -5.83
N GLU A 144 9.57 8.41 -5.59
CA GLU A 144 9.98 8.81 -4.25
C GLU A 144 8.77 9.00 -3.32
N ALA A 145 8.99 8.81 -2.03
CA ALA A 145 8.02 9.12 -1.01
C ALA A 145 7.72 10.63 -1.03
N ASN A 146 6.45 11.01 -1.14
CA ASN A 146 6.06 12.41 -1.07
C ASN A 146 5.50 12.73 0.31
N PRO A 147 6.15 13.55 1.12
CA PRO A 147 5.69 13.90 2.46
C PRO A 147 4.36 14.65 2.48
N GLU A 148 3.97 15.32 1.39
CA GLU A 148 2.69 16.05 1.31
C GLU A 148 1.46 15.14 1.30
N TYR A 149 1.60 13.86 0.90
CA TYR A 149 0.50 12.90 0.81
C TYR A 149 0.42 11.93 1.99
N ALA A 150 1.16 12.18 3.02
CA ALA A 150 1.29 11.25 4.13
C ALA A 150 0.63 11.77 5.42
N GLY A 151 0.00 12.94 5.36
CA GLY A 151 -0.69 13.56 6.49
C GLY A 151 -2.19 13.35 6.47
#